data_525b873927d8a64d2ad483d67438ebc5
#
_entry.id   525b873927d8a64d2ad483d67438ebc5
#
_cell.length_a   1.000
_cell.length_b   1.000
_cell.length_c   1.000
_cell.angle_alpha   90.00
_cell.angle_beta   90.00
_cell.angle_gamma   90.00
#
_symmetry.space_group_name_H-M   'P 1'
#
loop_
_entity.id
_entity.type
_entity.pdbx_description
1 polymer ?
#
loop_
_entity_poly.entity_id
_entity_poly.type
_entity_poly.pdbx_seq_one_letter_code
_entity_poly.pdbx_strand_id
1 'polypeptide(L)'
;MNKKSMIIYIIAAVVAISGIAALAKGNAVGGIECIVVAAVVAGVGFWLGKRGKVEKVEEKYGKTEVKTAPEGERLLNTIRTKVVGVTFDNEDGTNRQDLLKTLRGGEQITIEPYQYKGEPAAYVKHNGRVLGNLSAELAAELDRKYKDNKITAVVTEITGGDDLTYGCNIEIKVRA
;
A
#
# COMPACT_ATOMS: atom_id res chain seq x y z
N MET A 1 -0.77 28.66 -4.90
CA MET A 1 -0.62 29.00 -3.47
C MET A 1 -1.88 28.56 -2.74
N ASN A 2 -1.80 27.74 -1.70
CA ASN A 2 -2.96 27.17 -1.02
C ASN A 2 -3.63 28.28 -0.17
N LYS A 3 -4.98 28.33 -0.11
CA LYS A 3 -5.76 29.32 0.66
C LYS A 3 -5.29 29.44 2.13
N LYS A 4 -4.91 28.33 2.76
CA LYS A 4 -4.38 28.32 4.13
C LYS A 4 -3.01 29.04 4.26
N SER A 5 -2.13 28.88 3.28
CA SER A 5 -0.84 29.57 3.25
C SER A 5 -1.01 31.09 3.05
N MET A 6 -1.96 31.48 2.22
CA MET A 6 -2.27 32.91 1.98
C MET A 6 -2.77 33.62 3.25
N ILE A 7 -3.61 32.95 4.05
CA ILE A 7 -4.12 33.49 5.32
C ILE A 7 -2.98 33.74 6.32
N ILE A 8 -2.02 32.81 6.42
CA ILE A 8 -0.87 32.93 7.33
C ILE A 8 -0.01 34.15 6.96
N TYR A 9 0.25 34.36 5.66
CA TYR A 9 1.02 35.54 5.22
C TYR A 9 0.29 36.87 5.45
N ILE A 10 -1.03 36.90 5.31
CA ILE A 10 -1.83 38.08 5.59
C ILE A 10 -1.77 38.43 7.10
N ILE A 11 -1.89 37.43 7.98
CA ILE A 11 -1.78 37.63 9.43
C ILE A 11 -0.39 38.15 9.81
N ALA A 12 0.67 37.56 9.26
CA ALA A 12 2.05 37.99 9.52
C ALA A 12 2.30 39.44 9.07
N ALA A 13 1.76 39.83 7.93
CA ALA A 13 1.88 41.19 7.41
C ALA A 13 1.16 42.23 8.33
N VAL A 14 -0.03 41.90 8.83
CA VAL A 14 -0.79 42.78 9.73
C VAL A 14 -0.04 42.98 11.04
N VAL A 15 0.53 41.92 11.63
CA VAL A 15 1.32 41.99 12.86
C VAL A 15 2.60 42.85 12.68
N ALA A 16 3.29 42.69 11.54
CA ALA A 16 4.47 43.47 11.23
C ALA A 16 4.15 44.98 11.09
N ILE A 17 3.07 45.33 10.42
CA ILE A 17 2.64 46.74 10.25
C ILE A 17 2.29 47.37 11.61
N SER A 18 1.59 46.62 12.48
CA SER A 18 1.26 47.13 13.83
C SER A 18 2.51 47.35 14.70
N GLY A 19 3.55 46.48 14.55
CA GLY A 19 4.83 46.64 15.22
C GLY A 19 5.58 47.91 14.79
N ILE A 20 5.60 48.22 13.51
CA ILE A 20 6.22 49.43 12.97
C ILE A 20 5.48 50.68 13.46
N ALA A 21 4.15 50.65 13.53
CA ALA A 21 3.37 51.77 14.04
C ALA A 21 3.60 52.03 15.53
N ALA A 22 3.86 51.00 16.33
CA ALA A 22 4.21 51.10 17.76
C ALA A 22 5.60 51.75 17.96
N LEU A 23 6.60 51.39 17.13
CA LEU A 23 7.94 52.02 17.14
C LEU A 23 7.87 53.50 16.81
N ALA A 24 7.06 53.90 15.83
CA ALA A 24 6.85 55.30 15.43
C ALA A 24 6.24 56.18 16.54
N LYS A 25 5.54 55.56 17.50
CA LYS A 25 4.96 56.23 18.69
C LYS A 25 5.88 56.24 19.91
N GLY A 26 7.15 55.88 19.75
CA GLY A 26 8.14 55.85 20.83
C GLY A 26 8.08 54.70 21.81
N ASN A 27 7.28 53.67 21.49
CA ASN A 27 7.11 52.50 22.33
C ASN A 27 8.03 51.37 21.85
N ALA A 28 9.34 51.53 22.04
CA ALA A 28 10.39 50.69 21.49
C ALA A 28 10.27 49.22 21.95
N VAL A 29 9.89 48.97 23.20
CA VAL A 29 9.78 47.60 23.75
C VAL A 29 8.66 46.82 23.08
N GLY A 30 7.47 47.39 22.96
CA GLY A 30 6.33 46.75 22.32
C GLY A 30 6.51 46.52 20.80
N GLY A 31 7.25 47.45 20.17
CA GLY A 31 7.53 47.34 18.72
C GLY A 31 8.50 46.19 18.36
N ILE A 32 9.52 45.97 19.19
CA ILE A 32 10.52 44.92 19.02
C ILE A 32 9.87 43.53 19.23
N GLU A 33 9.07 43.39 20.28
CA GLU A 33 8.36 42.12 20.54
C GLU A 33 7.44 41.69 19.35
N CYS A 34 6.70 42.65 18.81
CA CYS A 34 5.84 42.36 17.62
C CYS A 34 6.65 41.95 16.38
N ILE A 35 7.83 42.53 16.17
CA ILE A 35 8.69 42.18 15.03
C ILE A 35 9.28 40.77 15.22
N VAL A 36 9.71 40.40 16.43
CA VAL A 36 10.24 39.07 16.75
C VAL A 36 9.15 38.01 16.55
N VAL A 37 7.94 38.22 17.04
CA VAL A 37 6.81 37.30 16.84
C VAL A 37 6.49 37.16 15.36
N ALA A 38 6.47 38.21 14.58
CA ALA A 38 6.23 38.16 13.16
C ALA A 38 7.29 37.33 12.41
N ALA A 39 8.57 37.47 12.79
CA ALA A 39 9.66 36.68 12.22
C ALA A 39 9.55 35.19 12.55
N VAL A 40 9.17 34.81 13.76
CA VAL A 40 8.95 33.44 14.19
C VAL A 40 7.77 32.81 13.41
N VAL A 41 6.64 33.51 13.30
CA VAL A 41 5.48 33.05 12.58
C VAL A 41 5.79 32.86 11.09
N ALA A 42 6.52 33.77 10.48
CA ALA A 42 6.95 33.65 9.09
C ALA A 42 7.94 32.49 8.89
N GLY A 43 8.88 32.28 9.83
CA GLY A 43 9.84 31.19 9.79
C GLY A 43 9.16 29.81 9.93
N VAL A 44 8.20 29.67 10.85
CA VAL A 44 7.40 28.46 11.02
C VAL A 44 6.53 28.22 9.79
N GLY A 45 5.90 29.24 9.25
CA GLY A 45 5.10 29.17 8.03
C GLY A 45 5.93 28.73 6.80
N PHE A 46 7.18 29.24 6.68
CA PHE A 46 8.11 28.82 5.63
C PHE A 46 8.58 27.37 5.81
N TRP A 47 8.86 26.96 7.05
CA TRP A 47 9.28 25.60 7.36
C TRP A 47 8.15 24.59 7.17
N LEU A 48 6.92 24.90 7.61
CA LEU A 48 5.73 24.11 7.35
C LEU A 48 5.35 24.11 5.87
N GLY A 49 5.57 25.21 5.15
CA GLY A 49 5.39 25.30 3.71
C GLY A 49 6.37 24.45 2.91
N LYS A 50 7.60 24.27 3.40
CA LYS A 50 8.59 23.33 2.81
C LYS A 50 8.27 21.87 3.11
N ARG A 51 7.67 21.56 4.27
CA ARG A 51 7.16 20.21 4.56
C ARG A 51 5.84 19.90 3.84
N GLY A 52 5.10 20.91 3.41
CA GLY A 52 3.84 20.78 2.71
C GLY A 52 3.95 20.74 1.17
N LYS A 53 5.14 20.74 0.61
CA LYS A 53 5.39 20.05 -0.64
C LYS A 53 5.53 18.54 -0.33
N VAL A 54 4.45 17.93 0.11
CA VAL A 54 4.00 16.74 -0.60
C VAL A 54 3.89 17.24 -2.05
N GLU A 55 4.97 17.13 -2.80
CA GLU A 55 4.86 16.92 -4.22
C GLU A 55 3.67 15.95 -4.28
N LYS A 56 2.54 16.38 -4.89
CA LYS A 56 1.82 15.42 -5.67
C LYS A 56 2.92 14.76 -6.46
N VAL A 57 3.36 13.63 -5.99
CA VAL A 57 3.71 12.54 -6.85
C VAL A 57 2.38 12.29 -7.57
N GLU A 58 2.02 13.16 -8.54
CA GLU A 58 1.49 12.67 -9.78
C GLU A 58 2.59 11.73 -10.18
N GLU A 59 2.53 10.62 -9.45
CA GLU A 59 2.56 9.33 -10.03
C GLU A 59 3.13 9.40 -11.43
N LYS A 60 4.42 9.65 -11.47
CA LYS A 60 5.28 9.00 -12.39
C LYS A 60 5.47 7.54 -11.87
N TYR A 61 4.40 6.94 -11.41
CA TYR A 61 4.15 5.58 -11.81
C TYR A 61 4.13 5.70 -13.33
N GLY A 62 5.32 5.45 -13.86
CA GLY A 62 5.41 5.10 -15.24
C GLY A 62 4.21 4.20 -15.42
N LYS A 63 3.33 4.58 -16.32
CA LYS A 63 2.32 3.69 -16.87
C LYS A 63 3.01 2.34 -16.94
N THR A 64 2.98 1.62 -15.82
CA THR A 64 3.07 0.19 -15.85
C THR A 64 1.85 -0.05 -16.66
N GLU A 65 2.05 -0.29 -17.93
CA GLU A 65 1.03 -0.85 -18.78
C GLU A 65 0.50 -1.96 -17.92
N VAL A 66 -0.64 -1.68 -17.28
CA VAL A 66 -1.54 -2.76 -16.92
C VAL A 66 -1.62 -3.46 -18.24
N LYS A 67 -0.89 -4.56 -18.39
CA LYS A 67 -1.03 -5.46 -19.52
C LYS A 67 -2.50 -5.75 -19.50
N THR A 68 -3.22 -4.95 -20.27
CA THR A 68 -4.65 -5.07 -20.51
C THR A 68 -4.80 -6.54 -20.82
N ALA A 69 -5.57 -7.24 -19.99
CA ALA A 69 -5.87 -8.64 -20.27
C ALA A 69 -6.27 -8.68 -21.75
N PRO A 70 -5.75 -9.61 -22.56
CA PRO A 70 -5.99 -9.62 -23.98
C PRO A 70 -7.50 -9.43 -24.21
N GLU A 71 -7.83 -8.48 -25.09
CA GLU A 71 -9.21 -8.17 -25.44
C GLU A 71 -9.93 -9.47 -25.78
N GLY A 72 -10.87 -9.87 -24.92
CA GLY A 72 -11.66 -11.10 -25.09
C GLY A 72 -11.89 -11.93 -23.84
N GLU A 73 -11.05 -11.84 -22.79
CA GLU A 73 -11.25 -12.66 -21.59
C GLU A 73 -12.21 -11.98 -20.60
N ARG A 74 -13.43 -12.47 -20.51
CA ARG A 74 -14.43 -11.97 -19.56
C ARG A 74 -14.11 -12.42 -18.13
N LEU A 75 -14.01 -11.50 -17.20
CA LEU A 75 -13.90 -11.82 -15.78
C LEU A 75 -15.20 -12.49 -15.30
N LEU A 76 -15.11 -13.72 -14.83
CA LEU A 76 -16.22 -14.49 -14.28
C LEU A 76 -16.37 -14.33 -12.78
N ASN A 77 -15.25 -14.36 -12.05
CA ASN A 77 -15.26 -14.27 -10.59
C ASN A 77 -13.95 -13.69 -10.06
N THR A 78 -14.03 -13.07 -8.88
CA THR A 78 -12.89 -12.63 -8.09
C THR A 78 -13.05 -13.14 -6.67
N ILE A 79 -12.09 -13.94 -6.20
CA ILE A 79 -12.13 -14.61 -4.90
C ILE A 79 -10.96 -14.09 -4.07
N ARG A 80 -11.24 -13.60 -2.86
CA ARG A 80 -10.21 -13.23 -1.88
C ARG A 80 -10.19 -14.27 -0.77
N THR A 81 -9.00 -14.79 -0.48
CA THR A 81 -8.83 -15.85 0.50
C THR A 81 -7.45 -15.79 1.15
N LYS A 82 -7.26 -16.61 2.19
CA LYS A 82 -5.97 -16.83 2.85
C LYS A 82 -5.34 -18.12 2.36
N VAL A 83 -4.03 -18.11 2.22
CA VAL A 83 -3.24 -19.33 2.02
C VAL A 83 -3.17 -20.09 3.32
N VAL A 84 -3.46 -21.39 3.29
CA VAL A 84 -3.37 -22.30 4.45
C VAL A 84 -2.10 -23.13 4.39
N GLY A 85 -1.70 -23.72 5.55
CA GLY A 85 -0.51 -24.55 5.63
C GLY A 85 0.81 -23.80 5.46
N VAL A 86 0.82 -22.52 5.74
CA VAL A 86 1.98 -21.62 5.62
C VAL A 86 3.09 -21.91 6.66
N THR A 87 2.80 -22.71 7.69
CA THR A 87 3.74 -23.07 8.77
C THR A 87 4.50 -24.36 8.51
N PHE A 88 4.18 -25.08 7.43
CA PHE A 88 4.87 -26.30 7.07
C PHE A 88 6.13 -26.04 6.25
N ASP A 89 7.06 -26.98 6.27
CA ASP A 89 8.18 -27.00 5.35
C ASP A 89 7.78 -27.67 4.03
N ASN A 90 8.47 -27.31 2.98
CA ASN A 90 8.33 -27.95 1.68
C ASN A 90 9.14 -29.25 1.62
N GLU A 91 8.83 -30.13 0.69
CA GLU A 91 9.55 -31.42 0.52
C GLU A 91 11.04 -31.23 0.21
N ASP A 92 11.43 -30.10 -0.35
CA ASP A 92 12.82 -29.71 -0.62
C ASP A 92 13.53 -29.11 0.61
N GLY A 93 12.88 -29.10 1.77
CA GLY A 93 13.38 -28.52 3.02
C GLY A 93 13.27 -27.00 3.13
N THR A 94 12.72 -26.33 2.14
CA THR A 94 12.51 -24.88 2.22
C THR A 94 11.37 -24.55 3.20
N ASN A 95 11.64 -23.62 4.12
CA ASN A 95 10.62 -23.15 5.06
C ASN A 95 9.68 -22.14 4.39
N ARG A 96 8.38 -22.37 4.46
CA ARG A 96 7.36 -21.50 3.84
C ARG A 96 7.30 -20.13 4.50
N GLN A 97 7.58 -20.04 5.79
CA GLN A 97 7.63 -18.76 6.51
C GLN A 97 8.77 -17.88 5.99
N ASP A 98 9.94 -18.45 5.70
CA ASP A 98 11.05 -17.70 5.12
C ASP A 98 10.73 -17.19 3.71
N LEU A 99 9.99 -17.97 2.92
CA LEU A 99 9.50 -17.51 1.62
C LEU A 99 8.53 -16.34 1.78
N LEU A 100 7.55 -16.44 2.68
CA LEU A 100 6.56 -15.38 2.91
C LEU A 100 7.20 -14.08 3.40
N LYS A 101 8.22 -14.16 4.24
CA LYS A 101 8.99 -13.01 4.73
C LYS A 101 9.58 -12.16 3.61
N THR A 102 9.85 -12.74 2.45
CA THR A 102 10.41 -12.03 1.29
C THR A 102 9.37 -11.34 0.41
N LEU A 103 8.09 -11.68 0.56
CA LEU A 103 6.99 -11.12 -0.22
C LEU A 103 6.46 -9.83 0.40
N ARG A 104 5.85 -8.98 -0.43
CA ARG A 104 5.34 -7.67 -0.01
C ARG A 104 3.85 -7.44 -0.33
N GLY A 105 3.36 -8.12 -1.34
CA GLY A 105 2.07 -7.91 -1.97
C GLY A 105 2.22 -7.37 -3.40
N GLY A 106 1.35 -7.84 -4.29
CA GLY A 106 1.41 -7.59 -5.73
C GLY A 106 2.14 -8.67 -6.53
N GLU A 107 2.80 -9.63 -5.88
CA GLU A 107 3.49 -10.71 -6.57
C GLU A 107 2.50 -11.65 -7.24
N GLN A 108 2.83 -12.02 -8.50
CA GLN A 108 2.10 -13.04 -9.24
C GLN A 108 2.38 -14.43 -8.63
N ILE A 109 1.32 -15.18 -8.45
CA ILE A 109 1.36 -16.54 -7.93
C ILE A 109 0.60 -17.48 -8.86
N THR A 110 0.95 -18.75 -8.80
CA THR A 110 0.30 -19.82 -9.56
C THR A 110 -0.50 -20.72 -8.63
N ILE A 111 -1.73 -21.03 -9.03
CA ILE A 111 -2.56 -22.05 -8.38
C ILE A 111 -2.37 -23.34 -9.17
N GLU A 112 -1.78 -24.35 -8.53
CA GLU A 112 -1.50 -25.64 -9.15
C GLU A 112 -2.37 -26.72 -8.51
N PRO A 113 -3.36 -27.26 -9.27
CA PRO A 113 -4.25 -28.29 -8.74
C PRO A 113 -3.49 -29.62 -8.57
N TYR A 114 -3.84 -30.35 -7.51
CA TYR A 114 -3.40 -31.71 -7.25
C TYR A 114 -4.48 -32.48 -6.51
N GLN A 115 -4.24 -33.76 -6.22
CA GLN A 115 -5.13 -34.56 -5.40
C GLN A 115 -4.46 -34.95 -4.08
N TYR A 116 -5.16 -34.73 -2.99
CA TYR A 116 -4.75 -35.17 -1.68
C TYR A 116 -5.74 -36.18 -1.14
N LYS A 117 -5.29 -37.42 -0.94
CA LYS A 117 -6.15 -38.55 -0.48
C LYS A 117 -7.42 -38.75 -1.32
N GLY A 118 -7.35 -38.47 -2.63
CA GLY A 118 -8.48 -38.61 -3.55
C GLY A 118 -9.38 -37.37 -3.64
N GLU A 119 -9.14 -36.33 -2.82
CA GLU A 119 -9.90 -35.08 -2.87
C GLU A 119 -9.13 -33.98 -3.62
N PRO A 120 -9.84 -33.08 -4.32
CA PRO A 120 -9.20 -31.94 -4.98
C PRO A 120 -8.47 -31.03 -3.99
N ALA A 121 -7.25 -30.68 -4.31
CA ALA A 121 -6.42 -29.76 -3.55
C ALA A 121 -5.66 -28.84 -4.52
N ALA A 122 -5.10 -27.72 -4.02
CA ALA A 122 -4.32 -26.82 -4.84
C ALA A 122 -3.19 -26.17 -4.07
N TYR A 123 -1.98 -26.26 -4.63
CA TYR A 123 -0.84 -25.50 -4.15
C TYR A 123 -0.94 -24.04 -4.57
N VAL A 124 -0.46 -23.17 -3.71
CA VAL A 124 -0.18 -21.75 -4.02
C VAL A 124 1.33 -21.62 -4.16
N LYS A 125 1.81 -21.30 -5.36
CA LYS A 125 3.25 -21.22 -5.67
C LYS A 125 3.67 -19.82 -6.10
N HIS A 126 4.85 -19.42 -5.67
CA HIS A 126 5.56 -18.25 -6.19
C HIS A 126 6.93 -18.67 -6.72
N ASN A 127 7.23 -18.33 -7.98
CA ASN A 127 8.48 -18.73 -8.65
C ASN A 127 8.79 -20.23 -8.51
N GLY A 128 7.75 -21.08 -8.64
CA GLY A 128 7.85 -22.54 -8.54
C GLY A 128 7.92 -23.10 -7.11
N ARG A 129 8.08 -22.26 -6.07
CA ARG A 129 8.13 -22.69 -4.68
C ARG A 129 6.76 -22.62 -4.03
N VAL A 130 6.41 -23.62 -3.22
CA VAL A 130 5.12 -23.69 -2.53
C VAL A 130 5.11 -22.73 -1.34
N LEU A 131 4.16 -21.81 -1.33
CA LEU A 131 3.87 -20.92 -0.19
C LEU A 131 2.89 -21.55 0.80
N GLY A 132 2.03 -22.45 0.31
CA GLY A 132 0.98 -23.12 1.03
C GLY A 132 -0.05 -23.72 0.10
N ASN A 133 -1.28 -23.85 0.60
CA ASN A 133 -2.40 -24.45 -0.14
C ASN A 133 -3.62 -23.52 -0.12
N LEU A 134 -4.54 -23.73 -1.03
CA LEU A 134 -5.93 -23.27 -0.86
C LEU A 134 -6.64 -24.12 0.21
N SER A 135 -7.71 -23.58 0.80
CA SER A 135 -8.59 -24.41 1.62
C SER A 135 -9.21 -25.52 0.79
N ALA A 136 -9.55 -26.65 1.43
CA ALA A 136 -10.12 -27.81 0.74
C ALA A 136 -11.42 -27.43 0.00
N GLU A 137 -12.27 -26.61 0.63
CA GLU A 137 -13.54 -26.15 0.07
C GLU A 137 -13.31 -25.32 -1.20
N LEU A 138 -12.35 -24.41 -1.17
CA LEU A 138 -12.05 -23.55 -2.32
C LEU A 138 -11.39 -24.33 -3.45
N ALA A 139 -10.48 -25.25 -3.13
CA ALA A 139 -9.87 -26.14 -4.14
C ALA A 139 -10.93 -26.99 -4.86
N ALA A 140 -11.86 -27.59 -4.10
CA ALA A 140 -12.96 -28.36 -4.66
C ALA A 140 -13.94 -27.47 -5.48
N GLU A 141 -14.18 -26.23 -5.05
CA GLU A 141 -15.01 -25.29 -5.81
C GLU A 141 -14.35 -24.91 -7.15
N LEU A 142 -13.07 -24.61 -7.15
CA LEU A 142 -12.33 -24.27 -8.37
C LEU A 142 -12.29 -25.46 -9.34
N ASP A 143 -12.03 -26.66 -8.86
CA ASP A 143 -12.03 -27.88 -9.70
C ASP A 143 -13.42 -28.14 -10.31
N ARG A 144 -14.48 -28.00 -9.50
CA ARG A 144 -15.85 -28.28 -9.97
C ARG A 144 -16.39 -27.23 -10.95
N LYS A 145 -16.16 -25.92 -10.66
CA LYS A 145 -16.81 -24.83 -11.38
C LYS A 145 -15.94 -24.20 -12.46
N TYR A 146 -14.62 -24.23 -12.27
CA TYR A 146 -13.71 -23.39 -13.05
C TYR A 146 -12.51 -24.16 -13.62
N LYS A 147 -12.61 -25.50 -13.73
CA LYS A 147 -11.54 -26.36 -14.22
C LYS A 147 -10.98 -25.95 -15.58
N ASP A 148 -11.85 -25.51 -16.49
CA ASP A 148 -11.51 -25.14 -17.87
C ASP A 148 -11.30 -23.63 -18.05
N ASN A 149 -11.34 -22.86 -16.94
CA ASN A 149 -11.20 -21.42 -16.98
C ASN A 149 -9.75 -21.00 -16.70
N LYS A 150 -9.41 -19.84 -17.21
CA LYS A 150 -8.12 -19.23 -16.91
C LYS A 150 -8.12 -18.64 -15.49
N ILE A 151 -7.22 -19.14 -14.65
CA ILE A 151 -7.04 -18.68 -13.28
C ILE A 151 -5.75 -17.86 -13.20
N THR A 152 -5.85 -16.64 -12.68
CA THR A 152 -4.71 -15.79 -12.31
C THR A 152 -4.82 -15.41 -10.86
N ALA A 153 -3.70 -15.33 -10.15
CA ALA A 153 -3.72 -14.99 -8.74
C ALA A 153 -2.54 -14.08 -8.37
N VAL A 154 -2.77 -13.24 -7.37
CA VAL A 154 -1.77 -12.30 -6.84
C VAL A 154 -1.80 -12.32 -5.31
N VAL A 155 -0.65 -12.11 -4.70
CA VAL A 155 -0.57 -11.81 -3.27
C VAL A 155 -1.14 -10.41 -3.05
N THR A 156 -2.11 -10.28 -2.15
CA THR A 156 -2.66 -8.96 -1.80
C THR A 156 -2.01 -8.38 -0.57
N GLU A 157 -1.65 -9.23 0.39
CA GLU A 157 -1.07 -8.79 1.65
C GLU A 157 -0.33 -9.93 2.34
N ILE A 158 0.80 -9.61 2.95
CA ILE A 158 1.48 -10.47 3.93
C ILE A 158 1.18 -9.91 5.31
N THR A 159 0.62 -10.73 6.17
CA THR A 159 0.27 -10.38 7.56
C THR A 159 1.22 -11.05 8.54
N GLY A 160 1.26 -10.59 9.78
CA GLY A 160 2.18 -11.12 10.79
C GLY A 160 3.59 -10.53 10.66
N GLY A 161 4.57 -11.25 11.15
CA GLY A 161 5.96 -10.77 11.23
C GLY A 161 6.35 -10.42 12.66
N ASP A 162 7.58 -9.96 12.85
CA ASP A 162 8.24 -9.85 14.15
C ASP A 162 8.20 -11.21 14.88
N ASP A 163 7.47 -11.32 15.98
CA ASP A 163 7.31 -12.59 16.73
C ASP A 163 6.09 -13.40 16.31
N LEU A 164 5.36 -12.98 15.27
CA LEU A 164 4.14 -13.63 14.78
C LEU A 164 4.39 -14.41 13.48
N THR A 165 3.66 -15.51 13.33
CA THR A 165 3.63 -16.29 12.08
C THR A 165 3.14 -15.43 10.92
N TYR A 166 3.87 -15.46 9.80
CA TYR A 166 3.45 -14.81 8.56
C TYR A 166 2.22 -15.50 7.98
N GLY A 167 1.22 -14.72 7.62
CA GLY A 167 0.06 -15.12 6.83
C GLY A 167 0.13 -14.51 5.43
N CYS A 168 -0.59 -15.13 4.49
CA CYS A 168 -0.63 -14.66 3.10
C CYS A 168 -2.09 -14.55 2.63
N ASN A 169 -2.51 -13.35 2.31
CA ASN A 169 -3.79 -13.06 1.67
C ASN A 169 -3.59 -12.97 0.16
N ILE A 170 -4.50 -13.55 -0.60
CA ILE A 170 -4.42 -13.60 -2.07
C ILE A 170 -5.75 -13.22 -2.72
N GLU A 171 -5.67 -12.72 -3.94
CA GLU A 171 -6.81 -12.50 -4.81
C GLU A 171 -6.67 -13.40 -6.05
N ILE A 172 -7.70 -14.19 -6.32
CA ILE A 172 -7.81 -15.11 -7.46
C ILE A 172 -8.83 -14.53 -8.42
N LYS A 173 -8.47 -14.37 -9.69
CA LYS A 173 -9.37 -13.97 -10.78
C LYS A 173 -9.58 -15.13 -11.73
N VAL A 174 -10.84 -15.44 -11.96
CA VAL A 174 -11.26 -16.48 -12.90
C VAL A 174 -11.81 -15.81 -14.16
N ARG A 175 -11.36 -16.23 -15.31
CA ARG A 175 -11.73 -15.68 -16.62
C ARG A 175 -12.23 -16.78 -17.57
N ALA A 176 -13.18 -16.39 -18.42
CA ALA A 176 -13.64 -17.25 -19.51
C ALA A 176 -12.66 -17.21 -20.68
#